data_19ef1f62e1cc7485a92b708c3ef63798
#
_entry.id   19ef1f62e1cc7485a92b708c3ef63798
#
_cell.length_a   1.000
_cell.length_b   1.000
_cell.length_c   1.000
_cell.angle_alpha   90.00
_cell.angle_beta   90.00
_cell.angle_gamma   90.00
#
_symmetry.space_group_name_H-M   'P 1'
#
loop_
_entity.id
_entity.type
_entity.pdbx_description
1 polymer ?
#
loop_
_entity_poly.entity_id
_entity_poly.type
_entity_poly.pdbx_seq_one_letter_code
_entity_poly.pdbx_strand_id
1 'polypeptide(L)'
;FDVADMDGDTAKELLVLNKTTENAAASAAMYRQEGGVVNLVGKLDLRTGFSEFSQVLYGKRPGETDGIFIDGISGTATLQTEVLCVKDGTLAYVLADADTVSKTARSAGYLSMDLMGNGEIVIPVQEPFPGYAADASEQVRMTRFLGVSGSALKEVGRGYFSLNDGCIFLLPLSWYGSVTAVTDTLTGDIKFCRYDGEIHD
;
A
#
# COMPACT_ATOMS: atom_id res chain seq x y z
N PHE A 1 14.19 3.98 11.11
CA PHE A 1 14.34 5.39 10.69
C PHE A 1 14.73 5.46 9.22
N ASP A 2 14.44 6.58 8.60
CA ASP A 2 14.83 6.88 7.23
C ASP A 2 15.18 8.37 7.09
N VAL A 3 15.92 8.74 6.03
CA VAL A 3 16.38 10.12 5.79
C VAL A 3 16.10 10.48 4.33
N ALA A 4 15.18 11.41 4.12
CA ALA A 4 14.77 11.87 2.79
C ALA A 4 14.39 13.34 2.82
N ASP A 5 14.36 13.98 1.64
CA ASP A 5 13.71 15.27 1.45
C ASP A 5 12.19 15.00 1.39
N MET A 6 11.48 15.34 2.46
CA MET A 6 10.06 14.99 2.65
C MET A 6 9.11 16.14 2.29
N ASP A 7 9.62 17.35 2.18
CA ASP A 7 8.82 18.55 1.86
C ASP A 7 9.23 19.24 0.55
N GLY A 8 10.26 18.74 -0.14
CA GLY A 8 10.71 19.23 -1.45
C GLY A 8 11.60 20.47 -1.37
N ASP A 9 12.14 20.81 -0.20
CA ASP A 9 13.00 21.99 0.00
C ASP A 9 14.49 21.72 -0.26
N THR A 10 14.84 20.49 -0.64
CA THR A 10 16.19 19.93 -0.87
C THR A 10 16.99 19.60 0.39
N ALA A 11 16.59 20.05 1.57
CA ALA A 11 17.14 19.55 2.82
C ALA A 11 16.56 18.15 3.12
N LYS A 12 17.26 17.41 3.99
CA LYS A 12 16.76 16.07 4.36
C LYS A 12 16.27 16.09 5.79
N GLU A 13 15.09 15.55 5.97
CA GLU A 13 14.53 15.24 7.26
C GLU A 13 14.86 13.80 7.68
N LEU A 14 14.89 13.58 8.99
CA LEU A 14 14.94 12.25 9.60
C LEU A 14 13.53 11.84 10.04
N LEU A 15 12.99 10.78 9.45
CA LEU A 15 11.77 10.11 9.89
C LEU A 15 12.13 9.02 10.90
N VAL A 16 11.53 9.07 12.07
CA VAL A 16 11.65 8.01 13.09
C VAL A 16 10.28 7.38 13.30
N LEU A 17 10.21 6.07 13.12
CA LEU A 17 9.00 5.28 13.35
C LEU A 17 9.17 4.46 14.63
N ASN A 18 8.17 4.52 15.49
CA ASN A 18 8.08 3.70 16.69
C ASN A 18 6.87 2.77 16.56
N LYS A 19 7.10 1.48 16.76
CA LYS A 19 6.03 0.48 16.75
C LYS A 19 5.17 0.54 17.99
N THR A 20 3.98 -0.04 17.92
CA THR A 20 3.08 -0.20 19.06
C THR A 20 3.77 -1.02 20.18
N THR A 21 3.58 -0.57 21.40
CA THR A 21 3.98 -1.27 22.63
C THR A 21 2.78 -1.35 23.57
N GLU A 22 2.91 -2.07 24.69
CA GLU A 22 1.86 -2.13 25.72
C GLU A 22 1.43 -0.75 26.25
N ASN A 23 2.35 0.23 26.22
CA ASN A 23 2.15 1.55 26.82
C ASN A 23 2.08 2.71 25.80
N ALA A 24 2.24 2.43 24.49
CA ALA A 24 2.28 3.48 23.48
C ALA A 24 1.76 2.99 22.13
N ALA A 25 1.00 3.83 21.43
CA ALA A 25 0.63 3.64 20.05
C ALA A 25 1.85 3.71 19.13
N ALA A 26 1.74 3.11 17.93
CA ALA A 26 2.73 3.34 16.88
C ALA A 26 2.77 4.82 16.51
N SER A 27 3.94 5.37 16.24
CA SER A 27 4.07 6.79 15.93
C SER A 27 5.14 7.08 14.89
N ALA A 28 4.97 8.20 14.17
CA ALA A 28 5.95 8.79 13.26
C ALA A 28 6.39 10.14 13.81
N ALA A 29 7.68 10.39 13.83
CA ALA A 29 8.27 11.66 14.25
C ALA A 29 9.26 12.14 13.18
N MET A 30 9.15 13.41 12.78
CA MET A 30 10.02 14.05 11.80
C MET A 30 10.95 15.03 12.51
N TYR A 31 12.21 14.95 12.17
CA TYR A 31 13.25 15.84 12.69
C TYR A 31 13.96 16.54 11.52
N ARG A 32 14.35 17.77 11.77
CA ARG A 32 15.15 18.60 10.84
C ARG A 32 16.43 19.06 11.49
N GLN A 33 17.52 19.10 10.73
CA GLN A 33 18.77 19.66 11.18
C GLN A 33 18.88 21.15 10.76
N GLU A 34 19.03 22.03 11.76
CA GLU A 34 19.22 23.46 11.56
C GLU A 34 20.39 23.95 12.43
N GLY A 35 21.35 24.61 11.83
CA GLY A 35 22.51 25.15 12.57
C GLY A 35 23.34 24.12 13.35
N GLY A 36 23.33 22.84 12.91
CA GLY A 36 24.00 21.73 13.57
C GLY A 36 23.20 21.09 14.73
N VAL A 37 21.97 21.53 14.97
CA VAL A 37 21.05 20.99 15.98
C VAL A 37 19.93 20.22 15.26
N VAL A 38 19.60 19.05 15.80
CA VAL A 38 18.46 18.23 15.31
C VAL A 38 17.22 18.56 16.16
N ASN A 39 16.21 19.12 15.51
CA ASN A 39 14.96 19.56 16.14
C ASN A 39 13.81 18.68 15.73
N LEU A 40 12.92 18.33 16.67
CA LEU A 40 11.64 17.70 16.37
C LEU A 40 10.73 18.74 15.72
N VAL A 41 10.26 18.47 14.49
CA VAL A 41 9.36 19.38 13.74
C VAL A 41 7.94 18.85 13.62
N GLY A 42 7.72 17.55 13.84
CA GLY A 42 6.39 16.98 13.87
C GLY A 42 6.36 15.58 14.45
N LYS A 43 5.28 15.24 15.12
CA LYS A 43 5.01 13.88 15.62
C LYS A 43 3.51 13.57 15.52
N LEU A 44 3.19 12.36 15.05
CA LEU A 44 1.84 11.83 14.97
C LEU A 44 1.81 10.41 15.53
N ASP A 45 0.75 10.08 16.26
CA ASP A 45 0.40 8.69 16.54
C ASP A 45 -0.23 8.08 15.28
N LEU A 46 0.26 6.93 14.83
CA LEU A 46 -0.31 6.26 13.66
C LEU A 46 -1.68 5.68 14.02
N ARG A 47 -2.60 5.69 13.06
CA ARG A 47 -3.97 5.18 13.24
C ARG A 47 -4.02 3.66 13.34
N THR A 48 -3.00 3.00 12.81
CA THR A 48 -2.84 1.56 12.88
C THR A 48 -1.82 1.18 13.94
N GLY A 49 -2.15 0.18 14.75
CA GLY A 49 -1.23 -0.40 15.71
C GLY A 49 -0.22 -1.31 15.02
N PHE A 50 0.85 -0.74 14.47
CA PHE A 50 1.91 -1.51 13.82
C PHE A 50 2.81 -2.20 14.84
N SER A 51 2.92 -3.53 14.74
CA SER A 51 3.88 -4.34 15.50
C SER A 51 5.25 -4.39 14.82
N GLU A 52 5.30 -4.14 13.51
CA GLU A 52 6.50 -4.12 12.68
C GLU A 52 6.31 -3.18 11.49
N PHE A 53 7.35 -2.47 11.09
CA PHE A 53 7.38 -1.71 9.84
C PHE A 53 8.14 -2.49 8.78
N SER A 54 7.49 -2.68 7.62
CA SER A 54 8.03 -3.46 6.51
C SER A 54 8.75 -2.58 5.50
N GLN A 55 8.21 -1.38 5.23
CA GLN A 55 8.74 -0.47 4.22
C GLN A 55 8.29 0.97 4.47
N VAL A 56 9.12 1.91 4.03
CA VAL A 56 8.74 3.32 3.84
C VAL A 56 9.07 3.71 2.42
N LEU A 57 8.12 4.31 1.70
CA LEU A 57 8.32 4.88 0.37
C LEU A 57 7.93 6.36 0.37
N TYR A 58 8.69 7.12 -0.38
CA TYR A 58 8.40 8.52 -0.69
C TYR A 58 8.02 8.59 -2.16
N GLY A 59 6.90 9.20 -2.46
CA GLY A 59 6.49 9.30 -3.85
C GLY A 59 5.18 10.03 -4.04
N LYS A 60 4.87 10.27 -5.30
CA LYS A 60 3.72 11.04 -5.72
C LYS A 60 2.42 10.31 -5.39
N ARG A 61 1.45 11.10 -5.01
CA ARG A 61 0.05 10.70 -5.03
C ARG A 61 -0.55 11.15 -6.36
N PRO A 62 -1.29 10.30 -7.10
CA PRO A 62 -1.86 10.66 -8.39
C PRO A 62 -2.55 12.04 -8.37
N GLY A 63 -1.98 13.01 -9.10
CA GLY A 63 -2.48 14.38 -9.20
C GLY A 63 -2.22 15.31 -8.01
N GLU A 64 -1.34 14.93 -7.06
CA GLU A 64 -1.09 15.68 -5.83
C GLU A 64 0.40 15.74 -5.43
N THR A 65 0.67 16.38 -4.28
CA THR A 65 2.01 16.45 -3.67
C THR A 65 2.46 15.10 -3.13
N ASP A 66 3.75 14.96 -2.89
CA ASP A 66 4.38 13.75 -2.41
C ASP A 66 3.80 13.27 -1.06
N GLY A 67 3.82 11.96 -0.88
CA GLY A 67 3.38 11.27 0.31
C GLY A 67 4.47 10.37 0.87
N ILE A 68 4.34 10.08 2.17
CA ILE A 68 5.15 9.11 2.90
C ILE A 68 4.26 7.89 3.12
N PHE A 69 4.52 6.81 2.39
CA PHE A 69 3.77 5.56 2.46
C PHE A 69 4.48 4.62 3.42
N ILE A 70 3.82 4.28 4.52
CA ILE A 70 4.37 3.46 5.59
C ILE A 70 3.63 2.13 5.60
N ASP A 71 4.28 1.08 5.10
CA ASP A 71 3.78 -0.29 5.17
C ASP A 71 4.21 -0.94 6.48
N GLY A 72 3.27 -1.52 7.20
CA GLY A 72 3.56 -2.20 8.45
C GLY A 72 2.58 -3.32 8.76
N ILE A 73 3.00 -4.23 9.62
CA ILE A 73 2.21 -5.36 10.08
C ILE A 73 1.35 -4.94 11.27
N SER A 74 0.05 -5.17 11.17
CA SER A 74 -0.91 -5.06 12.26
C SER A 74 -1.48 -6.44 12.61
N GLY A 75 -1.77 -6.66 13.89
CA GLY A 75 -2.19 -7.98 14.36
C GLY A 75 -1.10 -9.04 14.12
N THR A 76 -1.49 -10.21 13.62
CA THR A 76 -0.56 -11.35 13.46
C THR A 76 0.17 -11.38 12.12
N ALA A 77 -0.44 -10.92 11.02
CA ALA A 77 0.16 -11.01 9.70
C ALA A 77 -0.50 -10.10 8.65
N THR A 78 -1.29 -9.13 9.06
CA THR A 78 -1.99 -8.22 8.14
C THR A 78 -1.11 -7.02 7.83
N LEU A 79 -0.73 -6.85 6.57
CA LEU A 79 -0.05 -5.64 6.10
C LEU A 79 -1.08 -4.54 5.89
N GLN A 80 -0.81 -3.35 6.37
CA GLN A 80 -1.58 -2.14 6.11
C GLN A 80 -0.65 -0.98 5.74
N THR A 81 -1.21 0.05 5.12
CA THR A 81 -0.45 1.26 4.75
C THR A 81 -1.05 2.49 5.40
N GLU A 82 -0.28 3.18 6.20
CA GLU A 82 -0.56 4.57 6.61
C GLU A 82 0.11 5.51 5.61
N VAL A 83 -0.56 6.62 5.27
CA VAL A 83 0.00 7.61 4.36
C VAL A 83 0.00 8.97 5.03
N LEU A 84 1.20 9.54 5.14
CA LEU A 84 1.44 10.87 5.70
C LEU A 84 1.92 11.81 4.59
N CYS A 85 1.93 13.10 4.87
CA CYS A 85 2.61 14.12 4.08
C CYS A 85 3.22 15.18 5.00
N VAL A 86 4.06 16.03 4.44
CA VAL A 86 4.47 17.27 5.12
C VAL A 86 3.54 18.39 4.68
N LYS A 87 2.93 19.06 5.65
CA LYS A 87 2.05 20.20 5.44
C LYS A 87 2.42 21.29 6.45
N ASP A 88 2.62 22.51 5.96
CA ASP A 88 3.01 23.64 6.80
C ASP A 88 4.25 23.34 7.68
N GLY A 89 5.22 22.58 7.13
CA GLY A 89 6.47 22.19 7.78
C GLY A 89 6.34 21.09 8.85
N THR A 90 5.19 20.44 9.00
CA THR A 90 4.99 19.35 9.97
C THR A 90 4.29 18.15 9.34
N LEU A 91 4.34 16.99 10.02
CA LEU A 91 3.63 15.78 9.58
C LEU A 91 2.12 15.95 9.65
N ALA A 92 1.42 15.47 8.64
CA ALA A 92 -0.03 15.42 8.58
C ALA A 92 -0.53 14.10 8.00
N TYR A 93 -1.72 13.66 8.42
CA TYR A 93 -2.38 12.51 7.80
C TYR A 93 -2.90 12.86 6.41
N VAL A 94 -2.76 11.91 5.51
CA VAL A 94 -3.35 12.00 4.17
C VAL A 94 -4.72 11.31 4.13
N LEU A 95 -4.78 10.02 4.49
CA LEU A 95 -6.04 9.29 4.48
C LEU A 95 -7.02 9.86 5.51
N ALA A 96 -8.33 9.80 5.21
CA ALA A 96 -9.36 10.49 5.99
C ALA A 96 -9.43 10.01 7.45
N ASP A 97 -9.39 8.69 7.65
CA ASP A 97 -9.65 8.03 8.92
C ASP A 97 -9.04 6.62 8.98
N ALA A 98 -9.18 5.97 10.13
CA ALA A 98 -8.73 4.60 10.35
C ALA A 98 -9.48 3.58 9.48
N ASP A 99 -10.76 3.83 9.15
CA ASP A 99 -11.54 2.95 8.27
C ASP A 99 -10.97 2.98 6.84
N THR A 100 -10.50 4.14 6.38
CA THR A 100 -9.83 4.26 5.09
C THR A 100 -8.47 3.55 5.09
N VAL A 101 -7.70 3.66 6.17
CA VAL A 101 -6.45 2.91 6.35
C VAL A 101 -6.73 1.40 6.35
N SER A 102 -7.78 0.93 7.02
CA SER A 102 -8.13 -0.49 7.10
C SER A 102 -8.41 -1.12 5.73
N LYS A 103 -8.88 -0.34 4.74
CA LYS A 103 -9.09 -0.81 3.36
C LYS A 103 -7.80 -1.11 2.60
N THR A 104 -6.65 -0.77 3.15
CA THR A 104 -5.33 -1.17 2.61
C THR A 104 -4.88 -2.53 3.10
N ALA A 105 -5.68 -3.22 3.94
CA ALA A 105 -5.35 -4.50 4.53
C ALA A 105 -5.13 -5.59 3.49
N ARG A 106 -4.02 -6.31 3.61
CA ARG A 106 -3.58 -7.33 2.66
C ARG A 106 -2.61 -8.32 3.30
N SER A 107 -2.29 -9.40 2.59
CA SER A 107 -1.28 -10.36 3.03
C SER A 107 0.11 -9.73 3.04
N ALA A 108 0.95 -10.15 3.96
CA ALA A 108 2.36 -9.75 4.02
C ALA A 108 3.08 -10.07 2.69
N GLY A 109 4.04 -9.21 2.31
CA GLY A 109 4.78 -9.32 1.04
C GLY A 109 4.22 -8.51 -0.13
N TYR A 110 2.93 -8.17 -0.14
CA TYR A 110 2.36 -7.26 -1.15
C TYR A 110 2.62 -5.80 -0.76
N LEU A 111 3.88 -5.38 -0.86
CA LEU A 111 4.32 -4.05 -0.47
C LEU A 111 3.81 -2.98 -1.43
N SER A 112 3.63 -1.76 -0.94
CA SER A 112 3.37 -0.58 -1.78
C SER A 112 4.51 -0.39 -2.79
N MET A 113 4.22 0.15 -3.98
CA MET A 113 5.22 0.24 -5.05
C MET A 113 4.93 1.34 -6.06
N ASP A 114 5.96 1.78 -6.76
CA ASP A 114 5.82 2.52 -8.02
C ASP A 114 5.59 1.53 -9.16
N LEU A 115 4.33 1.23 -9.45
CA LEU A 115 3.93 0.21 -10.42
C LEU A 115 4.32 0.57 -11.85
N MET A 116 4.29 1.86 -12.19
CA MET A 116 4.48 2.35 -13.57
C MET A 116 5.84 2.99 -13.79
N GLY A 117 6.68 3.12 -12.76
CA GLY A 117 7.98 3.80 -12.85
C GLY A 117 7.88 5.32 -13.04
N ASN A 118 6.75 5.92 -12.66
CA ASN A 118 6.48 7.36 -12.84
C ASN A 118 6.55 8.15 -11.52
N GLY A 119 6.92 7.49 -10.42
CA GLY A 119 6.99 8.03 -9.07
C GLY A 119 5.66 8.00 -8.32
N GLU A 120 4.57 7.55 -8.92
CA GLU A 120 3.27 7.40 -8.24
C GLU A 120 3.20 6.07 -7.49
N ILE A 121 2.99 6.15 -6.17
CA ILE A 121 2.93 4.96 -5.33
C ILE A 121 1.51 4.40 -5.30
N VAL A 122 1.42 3.09 -5.50
CA VAL A 122 0.17 2.33 -5.38
C VAL A 122 0.25 1.27 -4.28
N ILE A 123 -0.90 0.95 -3.71
CA ILE A 123 -1.10 -0.03 -2.64
C ILE A 123 -1.80 -1.24 -3.25
N PRO A 124 -1.15 -2.43 -3.33
CA PRO A 124 -1.74 -3.63 -3.92
C PRO A 124 -2.62 -4.36 -2.90
N VAL A 125 -3.92 -4.44 -3.13
CA VAL A 125 -4.87 -5.13 -2.25
C VAL A 125 -5.49 -6.31 -2.97
N GLN A 126 -5.48 -7.50 -2.33
CA GLN A 126 -6.00 -8.73 -2.93
C GLN A 126 -7.50 -8.85 -2.72
N GLU A 127 -8.19 -9.26 -3.78
CA GLU A 127 -9.60 -9.66 -3.75
C GLU A 127 -9.81 -10.93 -4.58
N PRO A 128 -10.95 -11.63 -4.44
CA PRO A 128 -11.27 -12.76 -5.31
C PRO A 128 -11.41 -12.32 -6.76
N PHE A 129 -11.01 -13.19 -7.70
CA PHE A 129 -11.47 -13.07 -9.07
C PHE A 129 -12.99 -13.33 -9.15
N PRO A 130 -13.69 -12.82 -10.19
CA PRO A 130 -15.08 -13.17 -10.45
C PRO A 130 -15.30 -14.69 -10.42
N GLY A 131 -16.38 -15.14 -9.78
CA GLY A 131 -16.70 -16.55 -9.64
C GLY A 131 -16.21 -17.22 -8.35
N TYR A 132 -15.35 -16.57 -7.58
CA TYR A 132 -14.89 -17.12 -6.30
C TYR A 132 -15.54 -16.44 -5.09
N ALA A 133 -15.78 -17.24 -4.04
CA ALA A 133 -16.16 -16.70 -2.74
C ALA A 133 -14.96 -16.02 -2.06
N ALA A 134 -15.22 -15.04 -1.21
CA ALA A 134 -14.17 -14.24 -0.56
C ALA A 134 -13.23 -15.07 0.35
N ASP A 135 -13.75 -16.16 0.90
CA ASP A 135 -13.10 -17.06 1.87
C ASP A 135 -12.53 -18.34 1.26
N ALA A 136 -12.64 -18.52 -0.07
CA ALA A 136 -12.08 -19.70 -0.73
C ALA A 136 -10.55 -19.72 -0.57
N SER A 137 -10.01 -20.77 0.06
CA SER A 137 -8.61 -20.85 0.47
C SER A 137 -7.63 -21.15 -0.67
N GLU A 138 -8.12 -21.79 -1.75
CA GLU A 138 -7.28 -22.26 -2.88
C GLU A 138 -7.57 -21.52 -4.18
N GLN A 139 -7.82 -20.23 -4.10
CA GLN A 139 -8.11 -19.43 -5.28
C GLN A 139 -6.93 -18.56 -5.69
N VAL A 140 -6.79 -18.36 -6.98
CA VAL A 140 -5.99 -17.28 -7.54
C VAL A 140 -6.63 -15.96 -7.15
N ARG A 141 -5.86 -15.04 -6.59
CA ARG A 141 -6.39 -13.74 -6.16
C ARG A 141 -6.05 -12.65 -7.16
N MET A 142 -7.05 -11.85 -7.45
CA MET A 142 -6.87 -10.60 -8.18
C MET A 142 -6.24 -9.55 -7.24
N THR A 143 -5.41 -8.69 -7.79
CA THR A 143 -4.85 -7.54 -7.08
C THR A 143 -5.46 -6.26 -7.64
N ARG A 144 -6.07 -5.47 -6.77
CA ARG A 144 -6.43 -4.07 -7.05
C ARG A 144 -5.26 -3.18 -6.66
N PHE A 145 -4.88 -2.30 -7.55
CA PHE A 145 -3.87 -1.29 -7.27
C PHE A 145 -4.57 0.01 -6.91
N LEU A 146 -4.37 0.45 -5.67
CA LEU A 146 -5.03 1.63 -5.12
C LEU A 146 -4.03 2.78 -5.04
N GLY A 147 -4.29 3.87 -5.74
CA GLY A 147 -3.62 5.16 -5.53
C GLY A 147 -4.34 5.96 -4.44
N VAL A 148 -3.69 7.00 -3.95
CA VAL A 148 -4.26 7.93 -2.98
C VAL A 148 -4.57 9.25 -3.68
N SER A 149 -5.83 9.69 -3.64
CA SER A 149 -6.28 10.95 -4.24
C SER A 149 -7.10 11.74 -3.21
N GLY A 150 -6.66 12.94 -2.88
CA GLY A 150 -7.15 13.65 -1.71
C GLY A 150 -6.90 12.86 -0.44
N SER A 151 -7.97 12.58 0.29
CA SER A 151 -7.96 11.77 1.51
C SER A 151 -8.53 10.37 1.31
N ALA A 152 -8.74 9.93 0.07
CA ALA A 152 -9.41 8.68 -0.28
C ALA A 152 -8.49 7.74 -1.10
N LEU A 153 -8.81 6.46 -1.03
CA LEU A 153 -8.23 5.45 -1.90
C LEU A 153 -9.00 5.40 -3.23
N LYS A 154 -8.28 5.39 -4.35
CA LYS A 154 -8.84 5.31 -5.70
C LYS A 154 -8.20 4.15 -6.44
N GLU A 155 -9.01 3.27 -7.01
CA GLU A 155 -8.49 2.21 -7.87
C GLU A 155 -7.88 2.82 -9.15
N VAL A 156 -6.65 2.43 -9.45
CA VAL A 156 -5.90 2.85 -10.65
C VAL A 156 -5.63 1.69 -11.60
N GLY A 157 -5.85 0.45 -11.17
CA GLY A 157 -5.69 -0.73 -12.00
C GLY A 157 -6.03 -2.02 -11.28
N ARG A 158 -6.14 -3.09 -12.05
CA ARG A 158 -6.30 -4.47 -11.57
C ARG A 158 -5.31 -5.38 -12.27
N GLY A 159 -4.94 -6.47 -11.60
CA GLY A 159 -4.00 -7.42 -12.17
C GLY A 159 -3.91 -8.73 -11.38
N TYR A 160 -3.02 -9.57 -11.84
CA TYR A 160 -2.51 -10.71 -11.09
C TYR A 160 -1.08 -10.38 -10.65
N PHE A 161 -0.82 -10.46 -9.36
CA PHE A 161 0.49 -10.23 -8.79
C PHE A 161 0.99 -11.51 -8.11
N SER A 162 1.99 -12.15 -8.70
CA SER A 162 2.66 -13.32 -8.13
C SER A 162 3.92 -12.90 -7.37
N LEU A 163 3.91 -13.10 -6.06
CA LEU A 163 5.11 -12.91 -5.24
C LEU A 163 6.16 -13.99 -5.53
N ASN A 164 5.71 -15.22 -5.83
CA ASN A 164 6.62 -16.34 -6.08
C ASN A 164 7.41 -16.15 -7.38
N ASP A 165 6.75 -15.66 -8.42
CA ASP A 165 7.35 -15.46 -9.74
C ASP A 165 7.93 -14.06 -9.91
N GLY A 166 7.66 -13.16 -8.96
CA GLY A 166 8.10 -11.76 -9.01
C GLY A 166 7.52 -11.00 -10.20
N CYS A 167 6.29 -11.33 -10.64
CA CYS A 167 5.68 -10.73 -11.81
C CYS A 167 4.30 -10.11 -11.51
N ILE A 168 3.97 -9.10 -12.31
CA ILE A 168 2.64 -8.46 -12.29
C ILE A 168 2.10 -8.48 -13.72
N PHE A 169 0.91 -9.05 -13.88
CA PHE A 169 0.14 -8.99 -15.11
C PHE A 169 -1.05 -8.04 -14.93
N LEU A 170 -0.99 -6.86 -15.55
CA LEU A 170 -2.08 -5.90 -15.51
C LEU A 170 -3.20 -6.33 -16.45
N LEU A 171 -4.43 -6.40 -15.91
CA LEU A 171 -5.62 -6.74 -16.70
C LEU A 171 -6.02 -5.54 -17.57
N PRO A 172 -6.32 -5.76 -18.87
CA PRO A 172 -6.98 -4.77 -19.69
C PRO A 172 -8.32 -4.35 -19.08
N LEU A 173 -8.71 -3.08 -19.20
CA LEU A 173 -9.99 -2.58 -18.69
C LEU A 173 -11.19 -3.38 -19.20
N SER A 174 -11.13 -3.85 -20.47
CA SER A 174 -12.18 -4.68 -21.08
C SER A 174 -12.36 -6.05 -20.41
N TRP A 175 -11.42 -6.48 -19.57
CA TRP A 175 -11.49 -7.75 -18.85
C TRP A 175 -12.10 -7.63 -17.46
N TYR A 176 -12.28 -6.41 -16.96
CA TYR A 176 -12.82 -6.19 -15.62
C TYR A 176 -14.24 -6.76 -15.50
N GLY A 177 -14.42 -7.67 -14.54
CA GLY A 177 -15.69 -8.36 -14.29
C GLY A 177 -16.05 -9.48 -15.26
N SER A 178 -15.32 -9.66 -16.38
CA SER A 178 -15.59 -10.68 -17.40
C SER A 178 -14.51 -11.74 -17.53
N VAL A 179 -13.49 -11.69 -16.69
CA VAL A 179 -12.39 -12.66 -16.67
C VAL A 179 -12.19 -13.15 -15.24
N THR A 180 -11.95 -14.45 -15.13
CA THR A 180 -11.49 -15.11 -13.92
C THR A 180 -10.12 -15.74 -14.14
N ALA A 181 -9.50 -16.25 -13.07
CA ALA A 181 -8.24 -16.98 -13.18
C ALA A 181 -8.35 -18.31 -12.45
N VAL A 182 -7.80 -19.36 -13.04
CA VAL A 182 -7.77 -20.71 -12.48
C VAL A 182 -6.34 -21.24 -12.51
N THR A 183 -5.99 -22.08 -11.55
CA THR A 183 -4.72 -22.81 -11.57
C THR A 183 -4.91 -24.14 -12.30
N ASP A 184 -4.10 -24.39 -13.34
CA ASP A 184 -4.00 -25.72 -13.93
C ASP A 184 -3.35 -26.67 -12.94
N THR A 185 -4.09 -27.67 -12.52
CA THR A 185 -3.65 -28.62 -11.47
C THR A 185 -2.51 -29.56 -11.92
N LEU A 186 -2.27 -29.68 -13.24
CA LEU A 186 -1.23 -30.53 -13.79
C LEU A 186 0.09 -29.76 -13.96
N THR A 187 0.02 -28.50 -14.41
CA THR A 187 1.22 -27.71 -14.72
C THR A 187 1.52 -26.66 -13.66
N GLY A 188 0.54 -26.27 -12.87
CA GLY A 188 0.63 -25.13 -11.95
C GLY A 188 0.46 -23.76 -12.62
N ASP A 189 0.21 -23.74 -13.94
CA ASP A 189 0.04 -22.50 -14.69
C ASP A 189 -1.23 -21.78 -14.29
N ILE A 190 -1.22 -20.44 -14.36
CA ILE A 190 -2.40 -19.62 -14.17
C ILE A 190 -3.03 -19.34 -15.54
N LYS A 191 -4.26 -19.78 -15.71
CA LYS A 191 -5.07 -19.55 -16.91
C LYS A 191 -6.11 -18.45 -16.63
N PHE A 192 -6.18 -17.47 -17.52
CA PHE A 192 -7.22 -16.46 -17.49
C PHE A 192 -8.35 -16.90 -18.41
N CYS A 193 -9.52 -17.11 -17.85
CA CYS A 193 -10.68 -17.65 -18.49
C CYS A 193 -11.80 -16.62 -18.56
N ARG A 194 -12.65 -16.68 -19.60
CA ARG A 194 -13.84 -15.84 -19.65
C ARG A 194 -14.82 -16.24 -18.53
N TYR A 195 -15.47 -15.25 -17.96
CA TYR A 195 -16.48 -15.42 -16.94
C TYR A 195 -17.72 -14.57 -17.26
N ASP A 196 -18.88 -15.20 -17.33
CA ASP A 196 -20.20 -14.58 -17.52
C ASP A 196 -21.26 -15.17 -16.58
N GLY A 197 -20.83 -15.70 -15.43
CA GLY A 197 -21.59 -16.49 -14.45
C GLY A 197 -21.08 -17.93 -14.38
N GLU A 198 -20.42 -18.40 -15.43
CA GLU A 198 -19.73 -19.67 -15.52
C GLU A 198 -18.30 -19.45 -16.05
N ILE A 199 -17.39 -20.39 -15.76
CA ILE A 199 -15.99 -20.31 -16.24
C ILE A 199 -15.92 -20.98 -17.60
N HIS A 200 -15.36 -20.27 -18.59
CA HIS A 200 -15.14 -20.77 -19.95
C HIS A 200 -13.64 -20.75 -20.27
N ASP A 201 -13.14 -21.84 -20.82
CA ASP A 201 -11.76 -21.98 -21.32
C ASP A 201 -11.48 -21.09 -22.53
#